data_196f07ffcd0256629da4cf6ee8fdbc4b
#
_entry.id   196f07ffcd0256629da4cf6ee8fdbc4b
#
_cell.length_a   1.000
_cell.length_b   1.000
_cell.length_c   1.000
_cell.angle_alpha   90.00
_cell.angle_beta   90.00
_cell.angle_gamma   90.00
#
_symmetry.space_group_name_H-M   'P 1'
#
loop_
_entity.id
_entity.type
_entity.pdbx_description
1 polymer ?
#
loop_
_entity_poly.entity_id
_entity_poly.type
_entity_poly.pdbx_seq_one_letter_code
_entity_poly.pdbx_strand_id
1 'polypeptide(L)'
;MSKDEYLITDTPLKALTVFAMPMILGSFFQQIYNMADSVIVGQFVGSSALAAVGACAALTNVFICVALGAGVGAGVLVSRYFGAREYGKMKTIMSTSLFSFLILSIVLGVFGFCFSRSMMRVLQTPGDILNDAVLYLQVYFAGFPFLFMYNILSNMFTSIGESKIPLGLLIFSSILNIFIDLWMVAGLGLGVFGAALATLIAQGISAVFSLFLFLSRMRRYKSRFVWFDRQELYSMLQIAVPSVLQQSTVSIGMMIVQAVVNPFGTQALAGYSATMRVENVFSLIFVSIGNAVSPYVSQNLGAKKIERIKKGYHAALVLDVCFAVLAFIVIETLHTQISSLFLGKDGTALAYQVSEGYMRWLGYFFIFMGIKMATDGVLRGLGIMRPFLIANMVNLAIRLSVALICAPRFGIVFVWLAVPAGWFANFLISYAALRRSWSKRCNPDVSGR
;
A
#
# COMPACT_ATOMS: atom_id res chain seq x y z
N MET A 1 6.40 -14.17 29.43
CA MET A 1 5.64 -13.55 28.35
C MET A 1 6.63 -13.12 27.28
N SER A 2 6.47 -13.58 26.05
CA SER A 2 7.41 -13.24 24.98
C SER A 2 7.25 -11.76 24.60
N LYS A 3 8.37 -11.11 24.23
CA LYS A 3 8.35 -9.72 23.74
C LYS A 3 7.44 -9.53 22.51
N ASP A 4 7.04 -10.61 21.89
CA ASP A 4 6.27 -10.65 20.65
C ASP A 4 4.75 -10.46 20.86
N GLU A 5 4.26 -10.56 22.14
CA GLU A 5 2.81 -10.44 22.48
C GLU A 5 2.39 -9.01 22.86
N TYR A 6 3.21 -7.98 22.68
CA TYR A 6 2.93 -6.62 23.14
C TYR A 6 1.66 -5.99 22.53
N LEU A 7 1.27 -6.41 21.30
CA LEU A 7 0.01 -5.97 20.71
C LEU A 7 -1.22 -6.44 21.49
N ILE A 8 -1.09 -7.51 22.29
CA ILE A 8 -2.18 -8.08 23.12
C ILE A 8 -2.05 -7.66 24.58
N THR A 9 -0.86 -7.21 25.03
CA THR A 9 -0.55 -6.97 26.45
C THR A 9 -0.36 -5.51 26.81
N ASP A 10 0.39 -4.74 26.00
CA ASP A 10 0.71 -3.33 26.29
C ASP A 10 -0.50 -2.41 26.12
N THR A 11 -0.44 -1.19 26.68
CA THR A 11 -1.52 -0.21 26.47
C THR A 11 -1.74 0.01 24.97
N PRO A 12 -3.00 0.10 24.48
CA PRO A 12 -3.30 0.15 23.05
C PRO A 12 -2.55 1.24 22.30
N LEU A 13 -2.45 2.44 22.87
CA LEU A 13 -1.75 3.58 22.24
C LEU A 13 -0.25 3.28 22.07
N LYS A 14 0.43 2.81 23.13
CA LYS A 14 1.84 2.44 23.09
C LYS A 14 2.09 1.30 22.10
N ALA A 15 1.25 0.26 22.14
CA ALA A 15 1.38 -0.90 21.25
C ALA A 15 1.26 -0.48 19.77
N LEU A 16 0.25 0.32 19.43
CA LEU A 16 0.04 0.81 18.06
C LEU A 16 1.16 1.76 17.62
N THR A 17 1.59 2.69 18.48
CA THR A 17 2.69 3.62 18.15
C THR A 17 3.99 2.86 17.85
N VAL A 18 4.40 1.95 18.75
CA VAL A 18 5.61 1.15 18.57
C VAL A 18 5.54 0.26 17.32
N PHE A 19 4.34 -0.20 16.99
CA PHE A 19 4.13 -1.06 15.83
C PHE A 19 4.02 -0.28 14.52
N ALA A 20 3.34 0.87 14.50
CA ALA A 20 3.13 1.68 13.30
C ALA A 20 4.38 2.46 12.88
N MET A 21 5.19 2.93 13.83
CA MET A 21 6.38 3.75 13.51
C MET A 21 7.36 3.08 12.54
N PRO A 22 7.77 1.81 12.71
CA PRO A 22 8.59 1.13 11.71
C PRO A 22 7.91 1.01 10.33
N MET A 23 6.58 0.87 10.29
CA MET A 23 5.83 0.80 9.03
C MET A 23 5.80 2.16 8.33
N ILE A 24 5.59 3.25 9.07
CA ILE A 24 5.66 4.63 8.55
C ILE A 24 7.06 4.89 7.99
N LEU A 25 8.11 4.63 8.77
CA LEU A 25 9.49 4.79 8.32
C LEU A 25 9.78 3.94 7.09
N GLY A 26 9.31 2.69 7.04
CA GLY A 26 9.45 1.83 5.87
C GLY A 26 8.81 2.43 4.62
N SER A 27 7.61 3.01 4.75
CA SER A 27 6.93 3.68 3.63
C SER A 27 7.71 4.89 3.12
N PHE A 28 8.32 5.70 4.02
CA PHE A 28 9.20 6.80 3.62
C PHE A 28 10.48 6.31 2.94
N PHE A 29 11.15 5.29 3.48
CA PHE A 29 12.33 4.70 2.85
C PHE A 29 12.01 4.14 1.47
N GLN A 30 10.83 3.53 1.29
CA GLN A 30 10.38 3.04 -0.02
C GLN A 30 10.25 4.18 -1.04
N GLN A 31 9.74 5.35 -0.63
CA GLN A 31 9.65 6.51 -1.52
C GLN A 31 11.01 7.08 -1.87
N ILE A 32 11.92 7.21 -0.89
CA ILE A 32 13.30 7.66 -1.13
C ILE A 32 14.00 6.70 -2.11
N TYR A 33 13.83 5.40 -1.92
CA TYR A 33 14.37 4.38 -2.81
C TYR A 33 13.84 4.53 -4.24
N ASN A 34 12.51 4.66 -4.43
CA ASN A 34 11.92 4.84 -5.76
C ASN A 34 12.42 6.11 -6.46
N MET A 35 12.68 7.18 -5.69
CA MET A 35 13.27 8.40 -6.22
C MET A 35 14.74 8.21 -6.63
N ALA A 36 15.53 7.53 -5.80
CA ALA A 36 16.94 7.25 -6.10
C ALA A 36 17.09 6.40 -7.38
N ASP A 37 16.29 5.35 -7.53
CA ASP A 37 16.25 4.50 -8.70
C ASP A 37 15.92 5.32 -9.98
N SER A 38 14.89 6.17 -9.91
CA SER A 38 14.53 7.06 -11.03
C SER A 38 15.63 8.06 -11.40
N VAL A 39 16.35 8.59 -10.39
CA VAL A 39 17.48 9.51 -10.61
C VAL A 39 18.64 8.78 -11.28
N ILE A 40 18.98 7.57 -10.84
CA ILE A 40 20.05 6.76 -11.42
C ILE A 40 19.75 6.48 -12.90
N VAL A 41 18.54 5.97 -13.19
CA VAL A 41 18.13 5.69 -14.56
C VAL A 41 18.15 6.97 -15.42
N GLY A 42 17.60 8.08 -14.92
CA GLY A 42 17.53 9.33 -15.66
C GLY A 42 18.90 9.96 -15.96
N GLN A 43 19.82 9.90 -14.99
CA GLN A 43 21.15 10.53 -15.15
C GLN A 43 22.14 9.68 -15.97
N PHE A 44 22.14 8.36 -15.77
CA PHE A 44 23.15 7.48 -16.38
C PHE A 44 22.68 6.81 -17.68
N VAL A 45 21.37 6.63 -17.88
CA VAL A 45 20.84 6.01 -19.11
C VAL A 45 20.19 7.04 -20.02
N GLY A 46 19.56 8.07 -19.44
CA GLY A 46 18.95 9.17 -20.17
C GLY A 46 17.43 9.21 -20.09
N SER A 47 16.87 10.26 -20.70
CA SER A 47 15.43 10.56 -20.64
C SER A 47 14.55 9.52 -21.32
N SER A 48 15.00 8.90 -22.41
CA SER A 48 14.26 7.83 -23.11
C SER A 48 14.10 6.58 -22.24
N ALA A 49 15.14 6.20 -21.52
CA ALA A 49 15.11 5.09 -20.58
C ALA A 49 14.17 5.36 -19.40
N LEU A 50 14.23 6.57 -18.85
CA LEU A 50 13.33 6.99 -17.78
C LEU A 50 11.86 6.99 -18.25
N ALA A 51 11.63 7.41 -19.52
CA ALA A 51 10.29 7.34 -20.12
C ALA A 51 9.81 5.89 -20.32
N ALA A 52 10.71 4.97 -20.73
CA ALA A 52 10.39 3.54 -20.87
C ALA A 52 10.00 2.91 -19.53
N VAL A 53 10.79 3.15 -18.48
CA VAL A 53 10.47 2.67 -17.10
C VAL A 53 9.17 3.31 -16.61
N GLY A 54 8.98 4.61 -16.82
CA GLY A 54 7.75 5.33 -16.48
C GLY A 54 6.51 4.78 -17.17
N ALA A 55 6.61 4.42 -18.46
CA ALA A 55 5.51 3.79 -19.19
C ALA A 55 5.09 2.42 -18.61
N CYS A 56 6.04 1.68 -18.01
CA CYS A 56 5.76 0.42 -17.36
C CYS A 56 5.10 0.57 -15.99
N ALA A 57 5.25 1.74 -15.33
CA ALA A 57 4.87 1.94 -13.93
C ALA A 57 3.39 1.67 -13.65
N ALA A 58 2.47 2.08 -14.53
CA ALA A 58 1.05 1.84 -14.37
C ALA A 58 0.72 0.35 -14.34
N LEU A 59 1.34 -0.43 -15.24
CA LEU A 59 1.13 -1.86 -15.35
C LEU A 59 1.75 -2.60 -14.15
N THR A 60 3.01 -2.31 -13.81
CA THR A 60 3.68 -2.93 -12.67
C THR A 60 2.94 -2.65 -11.37
N ASN A 61 2.36 -1.44 -11.20
CA ASN A 61 1.58 -1.09 -10.02
C ASN A 61 0.33 -1.96 -9.85
N VAL A 62 -0.38 -2.30 -10.93
CA VAL A 62 -1.53 -3.22 -10.87
C VAL A 62 -1.11 -4.58 -10.33
N PHE A 63 0.01 -5.12 -10.80
CA PHE A 63 0.53 -6.40 -10.32
C PHE A 63 1.04 -6.34 -8.87
N ILE A 64 1.65 -5.22 -8.47
CA ILE A 64 2.03 -4.97 -7.06
C ILE A 64 0.78 -4.96 -6.15
N CYS A 65 -0.34 -4.36 -6.60
CA CYS A 65 -1.60 -4.37 -5.85
C CYS A 65 -2.10 -5.81 -5.58
N VAL A 66 -1.89 -6.73 -6.54
CA VAL A 66 -2.21 -8.16 -6.34
C VAL A 66 -1.34 -8.76 -5.24
N ALA A 67 -0.03 -8.51 -5.26
CA ALA A 67 0.90 -9.02 -4.25
C ALA A 67 0.58 -8.48 -2.84
N LEU A 68 0.30 -7.16 -2.74
CA LEU A 68 -0.04 -6.50 -1.48
C LEU A 68 -1.38 -7.01 -0.92
N GLY A 69 -2.42 -7.11 -1.76
CA GLY A 69 -3.73 -7.60 -1.34
C GLY A 69 -3.71 -9.07 -0.92
N ALA A 70 -2.91 -9.89 -1.63
CA ALA A 70 -2.66 -11.28 -1.27
C ALA A 70 -2.01 -11.40 0.12
N GLY A 71 -0.98 -10.57 0.38
CA GLY A 71 -0.31 -10.50 1.67
C GLY A 71 -1.25 -10.13 2.81
N VAL A 72 -2.15 -9.17 2.59
CA VAL A 72 -3.17 -8.78 3.60
C VAL A 72 -4.08 -9.95 3.96
N GLY A 73 -4.52 -10.75 2.98
CA GLY A 73 -5.38 -11.91 3.22
C GLY A 73 -4.76 -12.94 4.14
N ALA A 74 -3.50 -13.30 3.86
CA ALA A 74 -2.73 -14.19 4.72
C ALA A 74 -2.49 -13.56 6.11
N GLY A 75 -2.08 -12.28 6.14
CA GLY A 75 -1.72 -11.57 7.35
C GLY A 75 -2.82 -11.49 8.40
N VAL A 76 -4.06 -11.27 8.00
CA VAL A 76 -5.21 -11.22 8.91
C VAL A 76 -5.44 -12.56 9.62
N LEU A 77 -5.37 -13.68 8.89
CA LEU A 77 -5.55 -15.02 9.48
C LEU A 77 -4.36 -15.41 10.35
N VAL A 78 -3.14 -15.15 9.89
CA VAL A 78 -1.91 -15.37 10.67
C VAL A 78 -2.00 -14.61 12.01
N SER A 79 -2.36 -13.33 11.98
CA SER A 79 -2.52 -12.51 13.18
C SER A 79 -3.56 -13.08 14.13
N ARG A 80 -4.69 -13.56 13.58
CA ARG A 80 -5.79 -14.15 14.38
C ARG A 80 -5.34 -15.42 15.10
N TYR A 81 -4.70 -16.36 14.39
CA TYR A 81 -4.20 -17.59 14.97
C TYR A 81 -3.03 -17.35 15.94
N PHE A 82 -2.18 -16.37 15.66
CA PHE A 82 -1.14 -15.93 16.59
C PHE A 82 -1.74 -15.44 17.91
N GLY A 83 -2.75 -14.57 17.84
CA GLY A 83 -3.46 -14.06 19.02
C GLY A 83 -4.22 -15.12 19.79
N ALA A 84 -4.75 -16.13 19.11
CA ALA A 84 -5.41 -17.30 19.71
C ALA A 84 -4.41 -18.32 20.28
N ARG A 85 -3.10 -18.14 20.04
CA ARG A 85 -2.03 -19.09 20.35
C ARG A 85 -2.20 -20.46 19.66
N GLU A 86 -2.96 -20.49 18.54
CA GLU A 86 -3.13 -21.66 17.70
C GLU A 86 -1.98 -21.80 16.70
N TYR A 87 -0.76 -21.99 17.18
CA TYR A 87 0.46 -21.98 16.36
C TYR A 87 0.49 -23.04 15.26
N GLY A 88 -0.24 -24.14 15.42
CA GLY A 88 -0.41 -25.16 14.37
C GLY A 88 -1.14 -24.60 13.15
N LYS A 89 -2.32 -24.01 13.37
CA LYS A 89 -3.09 -23.36 12.29
C LYS A 89 -2.37 -22.16 11.71
N MET A 90 -1.71 -21.37 12.57
CA MET A 90 -0.87 -20.26 12.12
C MET A 90 0.18 -20.72 11.10
N LYS A 91 0.92 -21.79 11.39
CA LYS A 91 1.90 -22.36 10.45
C LYS A 91 1.25 -22.96 9.20
N THR A 92 0.10 -23.60 9.35
CA THR A 92 -0.65 -24.15 8.20
C THR A 92 -1.05 -23.04 7.24
N ILE A 93 -1.63 -21.91 7.73
CA ILE A 93 -1.98 -20.80 6.84
C ILE A 93 -0.75 -20.12 6.23
N MET A 94 0.35 -20.01 6.99
CA MET A 94 1.61 -19.47 6.48
C MET A 94 2.16 -20.33 5.34
N SER A 95 2.25 -21.65 5.51
CA SER A 95 2.74 -22.55 4.45
C SER A 95 1.78 -22.62 3.26
N THR A 96 0.46 -22.67 3.50
CA THR A 96 -0.57 -22.64 2.44
C THR A 96 -0.46 -21.36 1.61
N SER A 97 -0.28 -20.19 2.26
CA SER A 97 -0.16 -18.92 1.55
C SER A 97 1.14 -18.80 0.78
N LEU A 98 2.29 -19.20 1.36
CA LEU A 98 3.57 -19.19 0.65
C LEU A 98 3.52 -20.05 -0.61
N PHE A 99 2.98 -21.25 -0.49
CA PHE A 99 2.88 -22.18 -1.63
C PHE A 99 1.91 -21.66 -2.70
N SER A 100 0.70 -21.24 -2.30
CA SER A 100 -0.32 -20.76 -3.25
C SER A 100 0.10 -19.51 -3.98
N PHE A 101 0.71 -18.53 -3.27
CA PHE A 101 1.14 -17.30 -3.91
C PHE A 101 2.45 -17.44 -4.69
N LEU A 102 3.30 -18.39 -4.35
CA LEU A 102 4.43 -18.75 -5.21
C LEU A 102 3.93 -19.28 -6.57
N ILE A 103 2.97 -20.19 -6.56
CA ILE A 103 2.37 -20.69 -7.82
C ILE A 103 1.71 -19.53 -8.59
N LEU A 104 0.90 -18.71 -7.91
CA LEU A 104 0.25 -17.56 -8.54
C LEU A 104 1.27 -16.61 -9.16
N SER A 105 2.37 -16.32 -8.45
CA SER A 105 3.42 -15.41 -8.94
C SER A 105 4.15 -15.96 -10.15
N ILE A 106 4.39 -17.28 -10.21
CA ILE A 106 4.97 -17.94 -11.39
C ILE A 106 4.02 -17.85 -12.58
N VAL A 107 2.73 -18.16 -12.38
CA VAL A 107 1.71 -18.06 -13.44
C VAL A 107 1.61 -16.64 -13.97
N LEU A 108 1.50 -15.65 -13.09
CA LEU A 108 1.44 -14.22 -13.48
C LEU A 108 2.75 -13.74 -14.09
N GLY A 109 3.89 -14.22 -13.60
CA GLY A 109 5.22 -13.91 -14.13
C GLY A 109 5.39 -14.42 -15.55
N VAL A 110 5.05 -15.69 -15.82
CA VAL A 110 5.07 -16.29 -17.16
C VAL A 110 4.09 -15.56 -18.10
N PHE A 111 2.87 -15.32 -17.64
CA PHE A 111 1.89 -14.56 -18.40
C PHE A 111 2.41 -13.16 -18.76
N GLY A 112 2.89 -12.40 -17.77
CA GLY A 112 3.42 -11.07 -17.99
C GLY A 112 4.66 -11.06 -18.91
N PHE A 113 5.56 -12.03 -18.75
CA PHE A 113 6.74 -12.18 -19.60
C PHE A 113 6.36 -12.41 -21.06
N CYS A 114 5.45 -13.36 -21.32
CA CYS A 114 5.01 -13.71 -22.67
C CYS A 114 4.22 -12.57 -23.36
N PHE A 115 3.39 -11.86 -22.60
CA PHE A 115 2.50 -10.83 -23.14
C PHE A 115 3.02 -9.38 -22.98
N SER A 116 4.22 -9.16 -22.47
CA SER A 116 4.81 -7.84 -22.24
C SER A 116 4.68 -6.91 -23.46
N ARG A 117 5.02 -7.40 -24.66
CA ARG A 117 4.93 -6.60 -25.90
C ARG A 117 3.50 -6.21 -26.26
N SER A 118 2.56 -7.14 -26.10
CA SER A 118 1.13 -6.89 -26.35
C SER A 118 0.57 -5.88 -25.35
N MET A 119 0.92 -5.98 -24.09
CA MET A 119 0.51 -5.05 -23.04
C MET A 119 1.00 -3.63 -23.33
N MET A 120 2.28 -3.46 -23.70
CA MET A 120 2.84 -2.15 -24.01
C MET A 120 2.26 -1.53 -25.29
N ARG A 121 1.89 -2.35 -26.28
CA ARG A 121 1.15 -1.90 -27.45
C ARG A 121 -0.26 -1.41 -27.13
N VAL A 122 -0.99 -2.14 -26.28
CA VAL A 122 -2.33 -1.75 -25.80
C VAL A 122 -2.25 -0.41 -25.04
N LEU A 123 -1.18 -0.18 -24.29
CA LEU A 123 -0.91 1.09 -23.62
C LEU A 123 -0.44 2.21 -24.56
N GLN A 124 -0.38 1.94 -25.88
CA GLN A 124 0.05 2.91 -26.92
C GLN A 124 1.44 3.50 -26.64
N THR A 125 2.36 2.68 -26.13
CA THR A 125 3.74 3.11 -25.86
C THR A 125 4.42 3.53 -27.17
N PRO A 126 5.08 4.71 -27.18
CA PRO A 126 5.80 5.19 -28.37
C PRO A 126 6.82 4.16 -28.87
N GLY A 127 6.95 4.07 -30.22
CA GLY A 127 7.77 3.03 -30.86
C GLY A 127 9.26 3.10 -30.56
N ASP A 128 9.77 4.30 -30.29
CA ASP A 128 11.17 4.58 -29.96
C ASP A 128 11.58 3.98 -28.60
N ILE A 129 10.67 3.95 -27.62
CA ILE A 129 10.92 3.38 -26.27
C ILE A 129 10.31 2.00 -26.08
N LEU A 130 9.54 1.48 -27.03
CA LEU A 130 8.78 0.24 -26.88
C LEU A 130 9.67 -0.98 -26.55
N ASN A 131 10.81 -1.10 -27.20
CA ASN A 131 11.69 -2.25 -26.99
C ASN A 131 12.32 -2.22 -25.58
N ASP A 132 12.72 -1.07 -25.10
CA ASP A 132 13.27 -0.90 -23.76
C ASP A 132 12.21 -1.15 -22.69
N ALA A 133 10.98 -0.66 -22.90
CA ALA A 133 9.86 -0.92 -22.01
C ALA A 133 9.50 -2.42 -21.95
N VAL A 134 9.48 -3.10 -23.09
CA VAL A 134 9.24 -4.56 -23.15
C VAL A 134 10.35 -5.32 -22.43
N LEU A 135 11.61 -4.96 -22.65
CA LEU A 135 12.76 -5.59 -21.98
C LEU A 135 12.70 -5.41 -20.46
N TYR A 136 12.41 -4.17 -20.01
CA TYR A 136 12.22 -3.88 -18.60
C TYR A 136 11.13 -4.75 -17.96
N LEU A 137 9.95 -4.82 -18.61
CA LEU A 137 8.84 -5.65 -18.13
C LEU A 137 9.16 -7.14 -18.10
N GLN A 138 9.86 -7.66 -19.10
CA GLN A 138 10.24 -9.08 -19.13
C GLN A 138 11.14 -9.43 -17.95
N VAL A 139 12.15 -8.60 -17.66
CA VAL A 139 13.02 -8.81 -16.48
C VAL A 139 12.23 -8.66 -15.20
N TYR A 140 11.33 -7.66 -15.11
CA TYR A 140 10.48 -7.45 -13.95
C TYR A 140 9.58 -8.68 -13.68
N PHE A 141 8.93 -9.22 -14.71
CA PHE A 141 8.07 -10.40 -14.56
C PHE A 141 8.87 -11.68 -14.26
N ALA A 142 10.11 -11.81 -14.74
CA ALA A 142 11.00 -12.88 -14.33
C ALA A 142 11.32 -12.82 -12.81
N GLY A 143 11.39 -11.61 -12.26
CA GLY A 143 11.57 -11.36 -10.81
C GLY A 143 10.30 -11.49 -9.96
N PHE A 144 9.14 -11.69 -10.57
CA PHE A 144 7.84 -11.64 -9.90
C PHE A 144 7.68 -12.64 -8.74
N PRO A 145 8.19 -13.89 -8.82
CA PRO A 145 8.18 -14.80 -7.68
C PRO A 145 8.91 -14.26 -6.46
N PHE A 146 10.03 -13.57 -6.64
CA PHE A 146 10.77 -12.95 -5.55
C PHE A 146 10.03 -11.76 -4.94
N LEU A 147 9.41 -10.93 -5.77
CA LEU A 147 8.57 -9.81 -5.33
C LEU A 147 7.41 -10.31 -4.45
N PHE A 148 6.68 -11.32 -4.90
CA PHE A 148 5.59 -11.92 -4.14
C PHE A 148 6.07 -12.51 -2.82
N MET A 149 7.12 -13.32 -2.84
CA MET A 149 7.69 -13.94 -1.65
C MET A 149 8.13 -12.90 -0.63
N TYR A 150 8.81 -11.85 -1.07
CA TYR A 150 9.22 -10.75 -0.18
C TYR A 150 8.01 -10.06 0.47
N ASN A 151 6.97 -9.71 -0.31
CA ASN A 151 5.78 -9.04 0.21
C ASN A 151 4.99 -9.92 1.18
N ILE A 152 4.82 -11.21 0.89
CA ILE A 152 4.10 -12.15 1.75
C ILE A 152 4.85 -12.37 3.06
N LEU A 153 6.16 -12.59 3.00
CA LEU A 153 7.00 -12.77 4.19
C LEU A 153 6.99 -11.51 5.05
N SER A 154 7.08 -10.32 4.45
CA SER A 154 6.97 -9.04 5.16
C SER A 154 5.62 -8.91 5.88
N ASN A 155 4.52 -9.28 5.23
CA ASN A 155 3.20 -9.31 5.85
C ASN A 155 3.11 -10.34 6.99
N MET A 156 3.75 -11.50 6.86
CA MET A 156 3.78 -12.52 7.92
C MET A 156 4.53 -12.03 9.17
N PHE A 157 5.68 -11.37 9.00
CA PHE A 157 6.40 -10.74 10.13
C PHE A 157 5.55 -9.67 10.80
N THR A 158 4.91 -8.81 10.02
CA THR A 158 4.00 -7.78 10.54
C THR A 158 2.83 -8.43 11.29
N SER A 159 2.30 -9.53 10.78
CA SER A 159 1.16 -10.24 11.37
C SER A 159 1.43 -10.84 12.76
N ILE A 160 2.68 -11.19 13.05
CA ILE A 160 3.10 -11.66 14.38
C ILE A 160 3.63 -10.53 15.27
N GLY A 161 3.54 -9.27 14.83
CA GLY A 161 3.94 -8.09 15.61
C GLY A 161 5.38 -7.61 15.36
N GLU A 162 6.13 -8.24 14.46
CA GLU A 162 7.53 -7.91 14.19
C GLU A 162 7.69 -6.90 13.03
N SER A 163 7.14 -5.69 13.15
CA SER A 163 7.22 -4.65 12.09
C SER A 163 8.64 -4.10 11.82
N LYS A 164 9.57 -4.29 12.74
CA LYS A 164 10.98 -3.87 12.57
C LYS A 164 11.74 -4.73 11.56
N ILE A 165 11.37 -6.00 11.41
CA ILE A 165 12.05 -6.91 10.46
C ILE A 165 11.79 -6.49 9.02
N PRO A 166 10.54 -6.26 8.56
CA PRO A 166 10.27 -5.71 7.24
C PRO A 166 10.99 -4.40 6.96
N LEU A 167 11.05 -3.48 7.93
CA LEU A 167 11.82 -2.24 7.79
C LEU A 167 13.32 -2.51 7.55
N GLY A 168 13.93 -3.37 8.36
CA GLY A 168 15.34 -3.74 8.20
C GLY A 168 15.64 -4.42 6.85
N LEU A 169 14.74 -5.31 6.41
CA LEU A 169 14.82 -5.96 5.09
C LEU A 169 14.67 -4.96 3.94
N LEU A 170 13.77 -3.98 4.08
CA LEU A 170 13.59 -2.93 3.08
C LEU A 170 14.83 -2.05 2.96
N ILE A 171 15.39 -1.60 4.09
CA ILE A 171 16.63 -0.80 4.10
C ILE A 171 17.77 -1.58 3.44
N PHE A 172 17.94 -2.85 3.83
CA PHE A 172 18.96 -3.72 3.24
C PHE A 172 18.76 -3.87 1.73
N SER A 173 17.54 -4.18 1.28
CA SER A 173 17.20 -4.32 -0.14
C SER A 173 17.45 -3.04 -0.92
N SER A 174 17.06 -1.89 -0.37
CA SER A 174 17.23 -0.59 -1.03
C SER A 174 18.69 -0.21 -1.20
N ILE A 175 19.49 -0.39 -0.15
CA ILE A 175 20.94 -0.13 -0.22
C ILE A 175 21.60 -1.06 -1.24
N LEU A 176 21.30 -2.36 -1.17
CA LEU A 176 21.83 -3.35 -2.09
C LEU A 176 21.45 -3.03 -3.55
N ASN A 177 20.20 -2.65 -3.78
CA ASN A 177 19.73 -2.27 -5.11
C ASN A 177 20.49 -1.04 -5.65
N ILE A 178 20.61 0.04 -4.87
CA ILE A 178 21.36 1.23 -5.30
C ILE A 178 22.81 0.89 -5.69
N PHE A 179 23.48 0.02 -4.91
CA PHE A 179 24.83 -0.42 -5.26
C PHE A 179 24.88 -1.21 -6.57
N ILE A 180 23.94 -2.14 -6.75
CA ILE A 180 23.88 -2.96 -7.96
C ILE A 180 23.48 -2.11 -9.17
N ASP A 181 22.54 -1.15 -9.01
CA ASP A 181 22.17 -0.20 -10.06
C ASP A 181 23.36 0.63 -10.52
N LEU A 182 24.09 1.25 -9.61
CA LEU A 182 25.28 2.02 -9.95
C LEU A 182 26.32 1.14 -10.64
N TRP A 183 26.53 -0.09 -10.18
CA TRP A 183 27.48 -0.99 -10.83
C TRP A 183 27.03 -1.43 -12.22
N MET A 184 25.77 -1.82 -12.40
CA MET A 184 25.25 -2.32 -13.69
C MET A 184 24.94 -1.21 -14.69
N VAL A 185 24.39 -0.10 -14.21
CA VAL A 185 23.97 1.00 -15.08
C VAL A 185 25.13 1.95 -15.37
N ALA A 186 25.79 2.47 -14.33
CA ALA A 186 26.89 3.42 -14.49
C ALA A 186 28.23 2.74 -14.80
N GLY A 187 28.51 1.58 -14.17
CA GLY A 187 29.78 0.85 -14.34
C GLY A 187 29.84 0.01 -15.61
N LEU A 188 28.82 -0.81 -15.86
CA LEU A 188 28.78 -1.74 -17.01
C LEU A 188 28.03 -1.18 -18.23
N GLY A 189 27.32 -0.06 -18.11
CA GLY A 189 26.59 0.55 -19.20
C GLY A 189 25.42 -0.29 -19.74
N LEU A 190 24.78 -1.13 -18.90
CA LEU A 190 23.73 -2.06 -19.33
C LEU A 190 22.36 -1.37 -19.54
N GLY A 191 22.28 -0.05 -19.36
CA GLY A 191 21.08 0.74 -19.64
C GLY A 191 19.86 0.28 -18.85
N VAL A 192 18.68 0.26 -19.49
CA VAL A 192 17.39 -0.14 -18.89
C VAL A 192 17.41 -1.59 -18.39
N PHE A 193 18.11 -2.49 -19.11
CA PHE A 193 18.29 -3.88 -18.71
C PHE A 193 19.03 -3.98 -17.36
N GLY A 194 20.08 -3.17 -17.17
CA GLY A 194 20.85 -3.11 -15.94
C GLY A 194 20.01 -2.73 -14.73
N ALA A 195 19.19 -1.69 -14.88
CA ALA A 195 18.28 -1.23 -13.83
C ALA A 195 17.22 -2.30 -13.45
N ALA A 196 16.59 -2.92 -14.45
CA ALA A 196 15.63 -4.00 -14.20
C ALA A 196 16.29 -5.20 -13.51
N LEU A 197 17.49 -5.59 -13.96
CA LEU A 197 18.23 -6.72 -13.43
C LEU A 197 18.73 -6.46 -11.99
N ALA A 198 19.19 -5.25 -11.71
CA ALA A 198 19.59 -4.85 -10.36
C ALA A 198 18.43 -4.95 -9.37
N THR A 199 17.25 -4.48 -9.76
CA THR A 199 16.03 -4.61 -8.96
C THR A 199 15.67 -6.09 -8.72
N LEU A 200 15.73 -6.93 -9.77
CA LEU A 200 15.48 -8.36 -9.65
C LEU A 200 16.45 -9.04 -8.68
N ILE A 201 17.75 -8.77 -8.81
CA ILE A 201 18.78 -9.36 -7.95
C ILE A 201 18.60 -8.91 -6.50
N ALA A 202 18.41 -7.61 -6.26
CA ALA A 202 18.23 -7.07 -4.91
C ALA A 202 16.97 -7.66 -4.23
N GLN A 203 15.87 -7.77 -4.96
CA GLN A 203 14.65 -8.39 -4.47
C GLN A 203 14.82 -9.90 -4.25
N GLY A 204 15.52 -10.60 -5.15
CA GLY A 204 15.81 -12.02 -5.02
C GLY A 204 16.62 -12.34 -3.76
N ILE A 205 17.71 -11.63 -3.54
CA ILE A 205 18.55 -11.77 -2.33
C ILE A 205 17.71 -11.46 -1.08
N SER A 206 16.92 -10.38 -1.11
CA SER A 206 16.07 -9.97 0.01
C SER A 206 14.96 -10.98 0.31
N ALA A 207 14.36 -11.57 -0.72
CA ALA A 207 13.34 -12.61 -0.57
C ALA A 207 13.94 -13.90 0.06
N VAL A 208 15.11 -14.34 -0.41
CA VAL A 208 15.82 -15.50 0.15
C VAL A 208 16.23 -15.23 1.60
N PHE A 209 16.79 -14.06 1.90
CA PHE A 209 17.18 -13.68 3.25
C PHE A 209 15.96 -13.56 4.18
N SER A 210 14.88 -12.98 3.69
CA SER A 210 13.59 -12.92 4.41
C SER A 210 13.05 -14.32 4.72
N LEU A 211 13.11 -15.25 3.75
CA LEU A 211 12.69 -16.64 3.95
C LEU A 211 13.54 -17.35 5.02
N PHE A 212 14.84 -17.16 4.98
CA PHE A 212 15.74 -17.73 5.98
C PHE A 212 15.43 -17.22 7.40
N LEU A 213 15.26 -15.90 7.57
CA LEU A 213 14.85 -15.30 8.83
C LEU A 213 13.49 -15.83 9.29
N PHE A 214 12.52 -15.94 8.36
CA PHE A 214 11.19 -16.46 8.65
C PHE A 214 11.24 -17.90 9.15
N LEU A 215 11.93 -18.79 8.47
CA LEU A 215 12.09 -20.18 8.89
C LEU A 215 12.77 -20.31 10.26
N SER A 216 13.79 -19.47 10.52
CA SER A 216 14.45 -19.39 11.83
C SER A 216 13.48 -18.97 12.94
N ARG A 217 12.63 -17.97 12.68
CA ARG A 217 11.61 -17.52 13.63
C ARG A 217 10.53 -18.58 13.88
N MET A 218 10.09 -19.26 12.84
CA MET A 218 9.03 -20.29 12.94
C MET A 218 9.47 -21.53 13.75
N ARG A 219 10.76 -21.79 13.88
CA ARG A 219 11.30 -22.87 14.75
C ARG A 219 10.98 -22.64 16.23
N ARG A 220 10.75 -21.38 16.67
CA ARG A 220 10.37 -21.06 18.06
C ARG A 220 8.98 -21.59 18.43
N TYR A 221 8.08 -21.68 17.47
CA TYR A 221 6.71 -22.15 17.70
C TYR A 221 6.63 -23.65 17.40
N LYS A 222 6.89 -24.47 18.45
CA LYS A 222 6.85 -25.94 18.34
C LYS A 222 5.37 -26.39 18.21
N SER A 223 4.96 -26.79 17.02
CA SER A 223 3.60 -27.27 16.75
C SER A 223 3.59 -28.12 15.48
N ARG A 224 2.70 -29.12 15.45
CA ARG A 224 2.41 -29.86 14.20
C ARG A 224 1.58 -28.95 13.29
N PHE A 225 1.81 -29.00 11.97
CA PHE A 225 1.08 -28.23 10.97
C PHE A 225 0.96 -29.04 9.67
N VAL A 226 0.00 -28.66 8.84
CA VAL A 226 -0.21 -29.21 7.51
C VAL A 226 0.42 -28.25 6.50
N TRP A 227 1.11 -28.78 5.51
CA TRP A 227 1.78 -27.98 4.49
C TRP A 227 0.82 -27.17 3.62
N PHE A 228 -0.35 -27.74 3.30
CA PHE A 228 -1.38 -27.11 2.50
C PHE A 228 -2.77 -27.51 2.99
N ASP A 229 -3.63 -26.53 3.21
CA ASP A 229 -5.01 -26.71 3.60
C ASP A 229 -5.93 -25.86 2.70
N ARG A 230 -6.84 -26.55 2.00
CA ARG A 230 -7.78 -25.93 1.07
C ARG A 230 -8.80 -25.01 1.76
N GLN A 231 -9.21 -25.35 2.98
CA GLN A 231 -10.18 -24.54 3.73
C GLN A 231 -9.55 -23.23 4.20
N GLU A 232 -8.30 -23.28 4.66
CA GLU A 232 -7.52 -22.10 5.03
C GLU A 232 -7.24 -21.23 3.80
N LEU A 233 -6.93 -21.84 2.64
CA LEU A 233 -6.80 -21.11 1.38
C LEU A 233 -8.08 -20.35 1.03
N TYR A 234 -9.24 -21.00 1.12
CA TYR A 234 -10.52 -20.37 0.83
C TYR A 234 -10.80 -19.19 1.79
N SER A 235 -10.57 -19.39 3.08
CA SER A 235 -10.71 -18.34 4.10
C SER A 235 -9.80 -17.15 3.84
N MET A 236 -8.56 -17.41 3.39
CA MET A 236 -7.60 -16.38 3.01
C MET A 236 -8.06 -15.61 1.77
N LEU A 237 -8.56 -16.30 0.74
CA LEU A 237 -9.03 -15.67 -0.50
C LEU A 237 -10.24 -14.76 -0.27
N GLN A 238 -11.11 -15.09 0.69
CA GLN A 238 -12.24 -14.22 1.07
C GLN A 238 -11.79 -12.84 1.60
N ILE A 239 -10.57 -12.72 2.10
CA ILE A 239 -9.98 -11.45 2.56
C ILE A 239 -9.06 -10.88 1.47
N ALA A 240 -8.26 -11.71 0.82
CA ALA A 240 -7.30 -11.29 -0.19
C ALA A 240 -7.97 -10.67 -1.40
N VAL A 241 -9.00 -11.31 -1.97
CA VAL A 241 -9.67 -10.81 -3.19
C VAL A 241 -10.28 -9.42 -3.01
N PRO A 242 -11.08 -9.14 -1.96
CA PRO A 242 -11.57 -7.78 -1.72
C PRO A 242 -10.45 -6.77 -1.49
N SER A 243 -9.34 -7.18 -0.86
CA SER A 243 -8.19 -6.29 -0.64
C SER A 243 -7.46 -5.97 -1.94
N VAL A 244 -7.28 -6.94 -2.83
CA VAL A 244 -6.73 -6.71 -4.19
C VAL A 244 -7.63 -5.79 -4.98
N LEU A 245 -8.94 -6.04 -4.99
CA LEU A 245 -9.91 -5.19 -5.70
C LEU A 245 -9.87 -3.75 -5.19
N GLN A 246 -9.82 -3.55 -3.88
CA GLN A 246 -9.73 -2.21 -3.29
C GLN A 246 -8.44 -1.49 -3.72
N GLN A 247 -7.28 -2.15 -3.67
CA GLN A 247 -6.01 -1.55 -4.07
C GLN A 247 -5.98 -1.21 -5.58
N SER A 248 -6.41 -2.13 -6.42
CA SER A 248 -6.49 -1.93 -7.88
C SER A 248 -7.47 -0.80 -8.24
N THR A 249 -8.60 -0.73 -7.55
CA THR A 249 -9.63 0.30 -7.77
C THR A 249 -9.11 1.69 -7.43
N VAL A 250 -8.32 1.85 -6.36
CA VAL A 250 -7.68 3.12 -6.02
C VAL A 250 -6.74 3.57 -7.15
N SER A 251 -5.91 2.66 -7.65
CA SER A 251 -4.95 2.96 -8.73
C SER A 251 -5.67 3.35 -10.03
N ILE A 252 -6.70 2.60 -10.43
CA ILE A 252 -7.51 2.91 -11.62
C ILE A 252 -8.22 4.25 -11.44
N GLY A 253 -8.75 4.52 -10.25
CA GLY A 253 -9.41 5.79 -9.93
C GLY A 253 -8.48 6.99 -10.10
N MET A 254 -7.24 6.88 -9.64
CA MET A 254 -6.23 7.93 -9.82
C MET A 254 -5.93 8.18 -11.31
N MET A 255 -5.84 7.14 -12.13
CA MET A 255 -5.64 7.27 -13.58
C MET A 255 -6.80 8.00 -14.26
N ILE A 256 -8.05 7.69 -13.91
CA ILE A 256 -9.24 8.35 -14.47
C ILE A 256 -9.28 9.82 -14.04
N VAL A 257 -9.03 10.12 -12.78
CA VAL A 257 -8.96 11.52 -12.29
C VAL A 257 -7.87 12.29 -13.02
N GLN A 258 -6.70 11.70 -13.26
CA GLN A 258 -5.63 12.30 -14.04
C GLN A 258 -6.08 12.64 -15.47
N ALA A 259 -6.83 11.74 -16.12
CA ALA A 259 -7.40 11.98 -17.46
C ALA A 259 -8.41 13.15 -17.47
N VAL A 260 -9.15 13.35 -16.38
CA VAL A 260 -10.05 14.51 -16.21
C VAL A 260 -9.30 15.83 -16.05
N VAL A 261 -8.12 15.78 -15.40
CA VAL A 261 -7.31 16.99 -15.16
C VAL A 261 -6.54 17.43 -16.41
N ASN A 262 -6.12 16.51 -17.27
CA ASN A 262 -5.32 16.81 -18.46
C ASN A 262 -5.89 17.94 -19.36
N PRO A 263 -7.21 18.00 -19.65
CA PRO A 263 -7.79 19.06 -20.50
C PRO A 263 -7.72 20.47 -19.93
N PHE A 264 -7.46 20.64 -18.60
CA PHE A 264 -7.35 21.98 -17.99
C PHE A 264 -6.03 22.71 -18.33
N GLY A 265 -5.18 22.09 -19.12
CA GLY A 265 -3.93 22.66 -19.62
C GLY A 265 -2.72 22.33 -18.73
N THR A 266 -1.54 22.52 -19.34
CA THR A 266 -0.26 22.08 -18.74
C THR A 266 0.04 22.75 -17.39
N GLN A 267 -0.35 24.00 -17.22
CA GLN A 267 -0.08 24.76 -15.98
C GLN A 267 -0.95 24.30 -14.81
N ALA A 268 -2.25 24.07 -15.06
CA ALA A 268 -3.16 23.51 -14.05
C ALA A 268 -2.72 22.08 -13.68
N LEU A 269 -2.32 21.28 -14.67
CA LEU A 269 -1.78 19.95 -14.48
C LEU A 269 -0.50 19.96 -13.66
N ALA A 270 0.41 20.92 -13.88
CA ALA A 270 1.63 21.05 -13.08
C ALA A 270 1.31 21.33 -11.60
N GLY A 271 0.43 22.29 -11.31
CA GLY A 271 -0.01 22.58 -9.94
C GLY A 271 -0.70 21.41 -9.27
N TYR A 272 -1.61 20.73 -9.98
CA TYR A 272 -2.27 19.52 -9.50
C TYR A 272 -1.25 18.39 -9.18
N SER A 273 -0.32 18.14 -10.09
CA SER A 273 0.70 17.10 -9.92
C SER A 273 1.66 17.37 -8.76
N ALA A 274 2.02 18.64 -8.54
CA ALA A 274 2.81 19.05 -7.39
C ALA A 274 2.11 18.69 -6.07
N THR A 275 0.82 19.03 -5.96
CA THR A 275 0.03 18.71 -4.76
C THR A 275 -0.20 17.21 -4.59
N MET A 276 -0.40 16.44 -5.66
CA MET A 276 -0.53 14.98 -5.59
C MET A 276 0.71 14.31 -4.98
N ARG A 277 1.91 14.85 -5.24
CA ARG A 277 3.15 14.34 -4.61
C ARG A 277 3.14 14.59 -3.10
N VAL A 278 2.67 15.77 -2.68
CA VAL A 278 2.51 16.11 -1.26
C VAL A 278 1.44 15.24 -0.59
N GLU A 279 0.27 15.09 -1.22
CA GLU A 279 -0.79 14.19 -0.76
C GLU A 279 -0.27 12.77 -0.55
N ASN A 280 0.50 12.23 -1.50
CA ASN A 280 1.07 10.90 -1.38
C ASN A 280 1.97 10.76 -0.14
N VAL A 281 2.84 11.75 0.15
CA VAL A 281 3.72 11.72 1.31
C VAL A 281 2.93 11.69 2.62
N PHE A 282 1.95 12.58 2.80
CA PHE A 282 1.13 12.58 4.01
C PHE A 282 0.23 11.33 4.10
N SER A 283 -0.29 10.85 2.98
CA SER A 283 -1.11 9.64 2.90
C SER A 283 -0.39 8.40 3.41
N LEU A 284 0.93 8.29 3.21
CA LEU A 284 1.73 7.15 3.71
C LEU A 284 1.59 6.94 5.22
N ILE A 285 1.46 8.03 5.99
CA ILE A 285 1.31 7.97 7.44
C ILE A 285 -0.03 7.30 7.80
N PHE A 286 -1.13 7.84 7.26
CA PHE A 286 -2.48 7.33 7.55
C PHE A 286 -2.69 5.90 7.06
N VAL A 287 -2.16 5.58 5.87
CA VAL A 287 -2.19 4.21 5.32
C VAL A 287 -1.40 3.25 6.21
N SER A 288 -0.24 3.66 6.71
CA SER A 288 0.60 2.83 7.60
C SER A 288 -0.08 2.60 8.94
N ILE A 289 -0.75 3.61 9.52
CA ILE A 289 -1.55 3.45 10.75
C ILE A 289 -2.71 2.47 10.50
N GLY A 290 -3.47 2.64 9.43
CA GLY A 290 -4.56 1.72 9.06
C GLY A 290 -4.07 0.28 8.83
N ASN A 291 -2.88 0.11 8.24
CA ASN A 291 -2.24 -1.19 8.07
C ASN A 291 -1.77 -1.78 9.42
N ALA A 292 -1.34 -0.96 10.38
CA ALA A 292 -0.99 -1.41 11.72
C ALA A 292 -2.19 -1.81 12.57
N VAL A 293 -3.32 -1.12 12.39
CA VAL A 293 -4.58 -1.44 13.09
C VAL A 293 -5.07 -2.86 12.75
N SER A 294 -4.92 -3.30 11.51
CA SER A 294 -5.45 -4.60 11.06
C SER A 294 -4.84 -5.79 11.81
N PRO A 295 -3.52 -5.98 11.93
CA PRO A 295 -2.91 -7.03 12.75
C PRO A 295 -3.23 -6.87 14.24
N TYR A 296 -3.22 -5.63 14.77
CA TYR A 296 -3.60 -5.38 16.16
C TYR A 296 -5.01 -5.91 16.47
N VAL A 297 -5.98 -5.58 15.63
CA VAL A 297 -7.38 -6.02 15.77
C VAL A 297 -7.49 -7.54 15.64
N SER A 298 -6.83 -8.13 14.63
CA SER A 298 -6.87 -9.57 14.38
C SER A 298 -6.27 -10.38 15.54
N GLN A 299 -5.12 -9.94 16.10
CA GLN A 299 -4.51 -10.59 17.24
C GLN A 299 -5.39 -10.50 18.49
N ASN A 300 -5.96 -9.31 18.78
CA ASN A 300 -6.86 -9.15 19.93
C ASN A 300 -8.18 -9.90 19.75
N LEU A 301 -8.66 -10.06 18.50
CA LEU A 301 -9.82 -10.90 18.19
C LEU A 301 -9.51 -12.37 18.45
N GLY A 302 -8.36 -12.88 18.02
CA GLY A 302 -7.89 -14.23 18.30
C GLY A 302 -7.75 -14.49 19.81
N ALA A 303 -7.22 -13.52 20.55
CA ALA A 303 -7.09 -13.56 22.00
C ALA A 303 -8.44 -13.35 22.76
N LYS A 304 -9.57 -13.18 22.05
CA LYS A 304 -10.91 -12.90 22.61
C LYS A 304 -10.99 -11.62 23.45
N LYS A 305 -10.11 -10.63 23.19
CA LYS A 305 -10.02 -9.37 23.93
C LYS A 305 -10.79 -8.25 23.21
N ILE A 306 -12.12 -8.36 23.11
CA ILE A 306 -12.97 -7.43 22.33
C ILE A 306 -12.86 -5.98 22.82
N GLU A 307 -12.83 -5.75 24.14
CA GLU A 307 -12.70 -4.39 24.69
C GLU A 307 -11.38 -3.73 24.31
N ARG A 308 -10.30 -4.52 24.11
CA ARG A 308 -9.04 -3.98 23.62
C ARG A 308 -9.12 -3.55 22.16
N ILE A 309 -9.96 -4.20 21.34
CA ILE A 309 -10.19 -3.78 19.95
C ILE A 309 -10.80 -2.39 19.92
N LYS A 310 -11.82 -2.10 20.75
CA LYS A 310 -12.43 -0.77 20.86
C LYS A 310 -11.40 0.28 21.31
N LYS A 311 -10.66 -0.02 22.39
CA LYS A 311 -9.61 0.88 22.89
C LYS A 311 -8.51 1.11 21.86
N GLY A 312 -8.14 0.10 21.07
CA GLY A 312 -7.18 0.21 19.99
C GLY A 312 -7.70 1.06 18.84
N TYR A 313 -8.97 0.95 18.49
CA TYR A 313 -9.58 1.84 17.50
C TYR A 313 -9.52 3.31 17.96
N HIS A 314 -9.89 3.62 19.20
CA HIS A 314 -9.75 4.97 19.74
C HIS A 314 -8.29 5.44 19.78
N ALA A 315 -7.35 4.57 20.11
CA ALA A 315 -5.93 4.90 20.08
C ALA A 315 -5.43 5.22 18.66
N ALA A 316 -5.89 4.49 17.65
CA ALA A 316 -5.59 4.78 16.26
C ALA A 316 -6.17 6.13 15.82
N LEU A 317 -7.43 6.44 16.21
CA LEU A 317 -8.03 7.75 15.93
C LEU A 317 -7.24 8.89 16.58
N VAL A 318 -6.74 8.70 17.80
CA VAL A 318 -5.88 9.71 18.46
C VAL A 318 -4.60 9.94 17.66
N LEU A 319 -3.93 8.88 17.22
CA LEU A 319 -2.73 8.98 16.37
C LEU A 319 -3.03 9.70 15.05
N ASP A 320 -4.12 9.33 14.38
CA ASP A 320 -4.53 9.95 13.12
C ASP A 320 -4.86 11.44 13.29
N VAL A 321 -5.53 11.81 14.38
CA VAL A 321 -5.81 13.23 14.71
C VAL A 321 -4.51 14.00 14.96
N CYS A 322 -3.57 13.43 15.73
CA CYS A 322 -2.28 14.08 15.98
C CYS A 322 -1.50 14.32 14.67
N PHE A 323 -1.45 13.32 13.79
CA PHE A 323 -0.78 13.47 12.49
C PHE A 323 -1.56 14.38 11.53
N ALA A 324 -2.90 14.39 11.56
CA ALA A 324 -3.70 15.30 10.74
C ALA A 324 -3.49 16.77 11.16
N VAL A 325 -3.44 17.05 12.47
CA VAL A 325 -3.13 18.37 12.99
C VAL A 325 -1.72 18.80 12.61
N LEU A 326 -0.74 17.89 12.73
CA LEU A 326 0.63 18.16 12.28
C LEU A 326 0.69 18.47 10.79
N ALA A 327 0.04 17.65 9.95
CA ALA A 327 -0.04 17.89 8.51
C ALA A 327 -0.71 19.22 8.18
N PHE A 328 -1.80 19.56 8.87
CA PHE A 328 -2.48 20.86 8.73
C PHE A 328 -1.53 22.01 9.04
N ILE A 329 -0.83 21.98 10.18
CA ILE A 329 0.12 23.03 10.58
C ILE A 329 1.23 23.17 9.54
N VAL A 330 1.83 22.07 9.10
CA VAL A 330 2.90 22.07 8.09
C VAL A 330 2.41 22.66 6.77
N ILE A 331 1.23 22.25 6.31
CA ILE A 331 0.67 22.74 5.05
C ILE A 331 0.31 24.22 5.17
N GLU A 332 -0.39 24.64 6.21
CA GLU A 332 -0.83 26.03 6.36
C GLU A 332 0.34 27.01 6.50
N THR A 333 1.44 26.56 7.12
CA THR A 333 2.64 27.40 7.29
C THR A 333 3.60 27.36 6.10
N LEU A 334 3.65 26.25 5.35
CA LEU A 334 4.69 25.99 4.35
C LEU A 334 4.16 25.75 2.93
N HIS A 335 2.84 25.91 2.65
CA HIS A 335 2.26 25.58 1.34
C HIS A 335 2.95 26.31 0.18
N THR A 336 3.30 27.59 0.33
CA THR A 336 4.00 28.35 -0.71
C THR A 336 5.41 27.83 -0.94
N GLN A 337 6.17 27.55 0.13
CA GLN A 337 7.52 27.00 0.04
C GLN A 337 7.50 25.60 -0.57
N ILE A 338 6.54 24.76 -0.17
CA ILE A 338 6.37 23.43 -0.74
C ILE A 338 5.99 23.51 -2.22
N SER A 339 5.05 24.39 -2.59
CA SER A 339 4.69 24.61 -4.00
C SER A 339 5.90 25.08 -4.82
N SER A 340 6.71 26.00 -4.28
CA SER A 340 7.91 26.51 -4.97
C SER A 340 8.99 25.43 -5.16
N LEU A 341 9.08 24.46 -4.26
CA LEU A 341 10.01 23.34 -4.39
C LEU A 341 9.71 22.47 -5.63
N PHE A 342 8.43 22.32 -5.97
CA PHE A 342 8.00 21.49 -7.10
C PHE A 342 7.81 22.25 -8.40
N LEU A 343 7.33 23.51 -8.33
CA LEU A 343 7.03 24.33 -9.51
C LEU A 343 8.22 25.18 -9.94
N GLY A 344 9.17 25.45 -9.04
CA GLY A 344 10.36 26.25 -9.33
C GLY A 344 10.04 27.69 -9.77
N LYS A 345 11.05 28.37 -10.36
CA LYS A 345 10.91 29.74 -10.84
C LYS A 345 10.08 29.86 -12.13
N ASP A 346 9.91 28.77 -12.85
CA ASP A 346 9.17 28.70 -14.11
C ASP A 346 7.67 28.43 -13.92
N GLY A 347 7.24 28.23 -12.67
CA GLY A 347 5.84 28.04 -12.34
C GLY A 347 5.01 29.29 -12.59
N THR A 348 3.88 29.15 -13.32
CA THR A 348 2.96 30.25 -13.56
C THR A 348 2.09 30.54 -12.34
N ALA A 349 1.51 31.75 -12.28
CA ALA A 349 0.55 32.11 -11.22
C ALA A 349 -0.61 31.11 -11.11
N LEU A 350 -1.10 30.58 -12.24
CA LEU A 350 -2.15 29.57 -12.26
C LEU A 350 -1.69 28.25 -11.63
N ALA A 351 -0.47 27.77 -11.92
CA ALA A 351 0.07 26.54 -11.33
C ALA A 351 0.20 26.67 -9.82
N TYR A 352 0.69 27.80 -9.33
CA TYR A 352 0.76 28.09 -7.90
C TYR A 352 -0.62 28.16 -7.25
N GLN A 353 -1.56 28.87 -7.85
CA GLN A 353 -2.93 28.97 -7.36
C GLN A 353 -3.62 27.61 -7.23
N VAL A 354 -3.46 26.74 -8.24
CA VAL A 354 -4.01 25.38 -8.22
C VAL A 354 -3.34 24.54 -7.14
N SER A 355 -1.99 24.59 -7.06
CA SER A 355 -1.23 23.83 -6.07
C SER A 355 -1.58 24.24 -4.64
N GLU A 356 -1.51 25.52 -4.32
CA GLU A 356 -1.77 26.03 -2.97
C GLU A 356 -3.23 25.84 -2.57
N GLY A 357 -4.18 26.10 -3.49
CA GLY A 357 -5.60 25.91 -3.25
C GLY A 357 -5.96 24.45 -2.94
N TYR A 358 -5.43 23.52 -3.72
CA TYR A 358 -5.65 22.08 -3.49
C TYR A 358 -4.96 21.61 -2.20
N MET A 359 -3.70 22.04 -1.97
CA MET A 359 -2.92 21.62 -0.80
C MET A 359 -3.57 22.06 0.51
N ARG A 360 -4.00 23.35 0.61
CA ARG A 360 -4.71 23.86 1.78
C ARG A 360 -6.04 23.12 2.00
N TRP A 361 -6.79 22.86 0.94
CA TRP A 361 -8.01 22.07 1.02
C TRP A 361 -7.76 20.68 1.60
N LEU A 362 -6.73 19.97 1.15
CA LEU A 362 -6.35 18.67 1.71
C LEU A 362 -5.99 18.78 3.19
N GLY A 363 -5.23 19.81 3.58
CA GLY A 363 -4.83 20.05 4.96
C GLY A 363 -6.01 20.07 5.94
N TYR A 364 -7.11 20.72 5.57
CA TYR A 364 -8.32 20.74 6.40
C TYR A 364 -8.99 19.39 6.56
N PHE A 365 -8.85 18.49 5.58
CA PHE A 365 -9.63 17.26 5.50
C PHE A 365 -8.82 15.98 5.69
N PHE A 366 -7.52 16.04 5.93
CA PHE A 366 -6.71 14.84 6.22
C PHE A 366 -7.21 14.05 7.42
N ILE A 367 -7.92 14.69 8.36
CA ILE A 367 -8.56 14.02 9.47
C ILE A 367 -9.57 12.96 9.01
N PHE A 368 -10.35 13.23 7.95
CA PHE A 368 -11.28 12.23 7.39
C PHE A 368 -10.55 11.06 6.75
N MET A 369 -9.38 11.31 6.15
CA MET A 369 -8.53 10.25 5.63
C MET A 369 -8.04 9.34 6.76
N GLY A 370 -7.54 9.90 7.85
CA GLY A 370 -7.08 9.13 9.02
C GLY A 370 -8.20 8.28 9.61
N ILE A 371 -9.33 8.90 9.93
CA ILE A 371 -10.49 8.19 10.49
C ILE A 371 -10.96 7.06 9.57
N LYS A 372 -11.00 7.31 8.26
CA LYS A 372 -11.33 6.30 7.24
C LYS A 372 -10.33 5.14 7.26
N MET A 373 -9.03 5.44 7.29
CA MET A 373 -7.98 4.42 7.25
C MET A 373 -7.97 3.56 8.52
N ALA A 374 -8.14 4.17 9.69
CA ALA A 374 -8.28 3.42 10.96
C ALA A 374 -9.51 2.50 10.93
N THR A 375 -10.67 3.01 10.48
CA THR A 375 -11.91 2.23 10.41
C THR A 375 -11.80 1.06 9.43
N ASP A 376 -11.22 1.30 8.26
CA ASP A 376 -10.93 0.27 7.25
C ASP A 376 -9.96 -0.80 7.80
N GLY A 377 -8.96 -0.38 8.58
CA GLY A 377 -8.04 -1.27 9.28
C GLY A 377 -8.75 -2.20 10.26
N VAL A 378 -9.71 -1.66 11.03
CA VAL A 378 -10.54 -2.47 11.94
C VAL A 378 -11.41 -3.47 11.17
N LEU A 379 -12.08 -3.05 10.10
CA LEU A 379 -12.93 -3.95 9.30
C LEU A 379 -12.10 -5.10 8.71
N ARG A 380 -10.92 -4.82 8.17
CA ARG A 380 -9.99 -5.84 7.67
C ARG A 380 -9.57 -6.80 8.78
N GLY A 381 -9.15 -6.26 9.92
CA GLY A 381 -8.72 -7.09 11.07
C GLY A 381 -9.83 -7.98 11.62
N LEU A 382 -11.08 -7.52 11.57
CA LEU A 382 -12.26 -8.32 11.93
C LEU A 382 -12.66 -9.32 10.83
N GLY A 383 -12.15 -9.18 9.61
CA GLY A 383 -12.54 -9.97 8.43
C GLY A 383 -13.89 -9.56 7.84
N ILE A 384 -14.37 -8.34 8.11
CA ILE A 384 -15.64 -7.82 7.59
C ILE A 384 -15.41 -7.18 6.22
N MET A 385 -15.21 -8.03 5.20
CA MET A 385 -14.71 -7.59 3.90
C MET A 385 -15.76 -7.03 2.96
N ARG A 386 -17.03 -7.47 3.03
CA ARG A 386 -18.09 -6.95 2.14
C ARG A 386 -18.37 -5.46 2.35
N PRO A 387 -18.67 -4.96 3.57
CA PRO A 387 -18.82 -3.53 3.83
C PRO A 387 -17.55 -2.72 3.53
N PHE A 388 -16.37 -3.26 3.83
CA PHE A 388 -15.09 -2.66 3.49
C PHE A 388 -14.96 -2.39 1.98
N LEU A 389 -15.28 -3.38 1.13
CA LEU A 389 -15.22 -3.24 -0.31
C LEU A 389 -16.26 -2.22 -0.81
N ILE A 390 -17.52 -2.34 -0.34
CA ILE A 390 -18.61 -1.42 -0.71
C ILE A 390 -18.23 0.03 -0.37
N ALA A 391 -17.71 0.29 0.83
CA ALA A 391 -17.31 1.62 1.26
C ALA A 391 -16.23 2.22 0.34
N ASN A 392 -15.24 1.41 -0.04
CA ASN A 392 -14.18 1.85 -0.95
C ASN A 392 -14.68 2.06 -2.39
N MET A 393 -15.64 1.23 -2.87
CA MET A 393 -16.29 1.45 -4.17
C MET A 393 -17.13 2.74 -4.19
N VAL A 394 -17.89 3.02 -3.13
CA VAL A 394 -18.66 4.26 -3.01
C VAL A 394 -17.73 5.48 -2.96
N ASN A 395 -16.64 5.41 -2.22
CA ASN A 395 -15.62 6.47 -2.22
C ASN A 395 -15.12 6.76 -3.65
N LEU A 396 -14.74 5.73 -4.39
CA LEU A 396 -14.31 5.89 -5.77
C LEU A 396 -15.42 6.46 -6.66
N ALA A 397 -16.64 5.92 -6.55
CA ALA A 397 -17.78 6.37 -7.35
C ALA A 397 -18.05 7.87 -7.14
N ILE A 398 -18.02 8.36 -5.90
CA ILE A 398 -18.18 9.78 -5.59
C ILE A 398 -17.07 10.60 -6.24
N ARG A 399 -15.79 10.20 -6.05
CA ARG A 399 -14.65 10.91 -6.64
C ARG A 399 -14.74 10.99 -8.16
N LEU A 400 -15.04 9.89 -8.81
CA LEU A 400 -15.16 9.84 -10.27
C LEU A 400 -16.38 10.62 -10.78
N SER A 401 -17.56 10.46 -10.15
CA SER A 401 -18.77 11.16 -10.58
C SER A 401 -18.61 12.68 -10.49
N VAL A 402 -18.08 13.17 -9.37
CA VAL A 402 -17.84 14.62 -9.21
C VAL A 402 -16.76 15.12 -10.16
N ALA A 403 -15.67 14.38 -10.33
CA ALA A 403 -14.60 14.76 -11.26
C ALA A 403 -15.11 14.79 -12.71
N LEU A 404 -15.83 13.75 -13.16
CA LEU A 404 -16.29 13.65 -14.55
C LEU A 404 -17.46 14.60 -14.89
N ILE A 405 -18.36 14.86 -13.94
CA ILE A 405 -19.57 15.66 -14.16
C ILE A 405 -19.36 17.13 -13.84
N CYS A 406 -18.74 17.41 -12.68
CA CYS A 406 -18.64 18.78 -12.17
C CYS A 406 -17.37 19.51 -12.65
N ALA A 407 -16.23 18.83 -12.74
CA ALA A 407 -15.00 19.49 -13.13
C ALA A 407 -15.03 20.12 -14.53
N PRO A 408 -15.57 19.47 -15.58
CA PRO A 408 -15.67 20.11 -16.91
C PRO A 408 -16.60 21.32 -16.95
N ARG A 409 -17.57 21.41 -16.02
CA ARG A 409 -18.58 22.49 -15.99
C ARG A 409 -18.23 23.64 -15.07
N PHE A 410 -17.61 23.34 -13.94
CA PHE A 410 -17.40 24.29 -12.85
C PHE A 410 -15.91 24.53 -12.53
N GLY A 411 -15.01 23.85 -13.23
CA GLY A 411 -13.56 24.02 -13.11
C GLY A 411 -12.85 22.97 -12.27
N ILE A 412 -11.53 22.98 -12.38
CA ILE A 412 -10.62 21.97 -11.79
C ILE A 412 -10.79 21.81 -10.26
N VAL A 413 -11.30 22.82 -9.57
CA VAL A 413 -11.52 22.79 -8.10
C VAL A 413 -12.39 21.61 -7.69
N PHE A 414 -13.36 21.21 -8.51
CA PHE A 414 -14.25 20.08 -8.21
C PHE A 414 -13.55 18.73 -8.22
N VAL A 415 -12.35 18.62 -8.80
CA VAL A 415 -11.55 17.40 -8.74
C VAL A 415 -11.14 17.08 -7.31
N TRP A 416 -10.68 18.08 -6.55
CA TRP A 416 -10.23 17.86 -5.18
C TRP A 416 -11.33 18.09 -4.13
N LEU A 417 -12.39 18.84 -4.42
CA LEU A 417 -13.55 18.93 -3.53
C LEU A 417 -14.22 17.57 -3.29
N ALA A 418 -14.19 16.68 -4.28
CA ALA A 418 -14.74 15.33 -4.18
C ALA A 418 -13.98 14.41 -3.24
N VAL A 419 -12.69 14.66 -3.00
CA VAL A 419 -11.80 13.76 -2.25
C VAL A 419 -12.27 13.57 -0.81
N PRO A 420 -12.47 14.63 0.00
CA PRO A 420 -12.99 14.50 1.36
C PRO A 420 -14.40 13.94 1.43
N ALA A 421 -15.26 14.27 0.46
CA ALA A 421 -16.62 13.72 0.40
C ALA A 421 -16.59 12.19 0.25
N GLY A 422 -15.68 11.68 -0.60
CA GLY A 422 -15.47 10.26 -0.75
C GLY A 422 -14.94 9.60 0.53
N TRP A 423 -13.97 10.21 1.22
CA TRP A 423 -13.46 9.71 2.50
C TRP A 423 -14.54 9.68 3.58
N PHE A 424 -15.35 10.72 3.67
CA PHE A 424 -16.44 10.81 4.63
C PHE A 424 -17.52 9.76 4.37
N ALA A 425 -17.96 9.58 3.11
CA ALA A 425 -18.93 8.55 2.75
C ALA A 425 -18.41 7.14 3.05
N ASN A 426 -17.13 6.85 2.73
CA ASN A 426 -16.49 5.60 3.10
C ASN A 426 -16.54 5.38 4.62
N PHE A 427 -16.13 6.39 5.39
CA PHE A 427 -16.16 6.32 6.85
C PHE A 427 -17.56 6.00 7.38
N LEU A 428 -18.61 6.67 6.91
CA LEU A 428 -19.98 6.42 7.36
C LEU A 428 -20.43 4.98 7.12
N ILE A 429 -20.14 4.43 5.95
CA ILE A 429 -20.51 3.04 5.60
C ILE A 429 -19.70 2.06 6.46
N SER A 430 -18.39 2.27 6.55
CA SER A 430 -17.48 1.42 7.33
C SER A 430 -17.81 1.47 8.82
N TYR A 431 -18.09 2.65 9.38
CA TYR A 431 -18.46 2.82 10.78
C TYR A 431 -19.83 2.21 11.11
N ALA A 432 -20.82 2.36 10.23
CA ALA A 432 -22.12 1.72 10.40
C ALA A 432 -22.00 0.18 10.46
N ALA A 433 -21.16 -0.39 9.58
CA ALA A 433 -20.88 -1.82 9.58
C ALA A 433 -20.15 -2.26 10.87
N LEU A 434 -19.18 -1.46 11.31
CA LEU A 434 -18.43 -1.70 12.54
C LEU A 434 -19.34 -1.66 13.77
N ARG A 435 -20.20 -0.66 13.88
CA ARG A 435 -21.17 -0.53 14.99
C ARG A 435 -22.12 -1.71 15.05
N ARG A 436 -22.64 -2.17 13.91
CA ARG A 436 -23.48 -3.37 13.82
C ARG A 436 -22.74 -4.64 14.27
N SER A 437 -21.46 -4.77 13.91
CA SER A 437 -20.64 -5.91 14.32
C SER A 437 -20.38 -5.90 15.83
N TRP A 438 -20.14 -4.74 16.44
CA TRP A 438 -19.95 -4.61 17.88
C TRP A 438 -21.22 -4.94 18.66
N SER A 439 -22.39 -4.45 18.21
CA SER A 439 -23.68 -4.80 18.84
C SER A 439 -23.91 -6.31 18.88
N LYS A 440 -23.65 -7.02 17.78
CA LYS A 440 -23.80 -8.49 17.71
C LYS A 440 -22.81 -9.25 18.59
N ARG A 441 -21.59 -8.74 18.79
CA ARG A 441 -20.54 -9.41 19.56
C ARG A 441 -20.61 -9.11 21.06
N CYS A 442 -21.19 -7.99 21.44
CA CYS A 442 -21.40 -7.61 22.86
C CYS A 442 -22.73 -8.11 23.43
N ASN A 443 -23.70 -8.49 22.59
CA ASN A 443 -24.98 -9.07 23.00
C ASN A 443 -25.19 -10.43 22.31
N PRO A 444 -24.63 -11.52 22.87
CA PRO A 444 -24.79 -12.86 22.29
C PRO A 444 -26.26 -13.35 22.29
N ASP A 445 -27.15 -12.76 23.11
CA ASP A 445 -28.55 -13.14 23.22
C ASP A 445 -29.45 -12.70 22.04
N VAL A 446 -28.91 -11.88 21.09
CA VAL A 446 -29.66 -11.43 19.89
C VAL A 446 -29.35 -12.30 18.66
N SER A 447 -28.44 -13.26 18.76
CA SER A 447 -28.05 -14.13 17.63
C SER A 447 -28.88 -15.43 17.49
N GLY A 448 -29.99 -15.55 18.22
CA GLY A 448 -30.90 -16.69 18.23
C GLY A 448 -32.24 -16.41 17.57
N ARG A 449 -32.27 -15.64 16.48
CA ARG A 449 -33.46 -15.58 15.59
C ARG A 449 -33.05 -15.56 14.13
#